data_4ead35733990d1b49ca825d6722c28e3
#
_entry.id   4ead35733990d1b49ca825d6722c28e3
#
_cell.length_a   1.000
_cell.length_b   1.000
_cell.length_c   1.000
_cell.angle_alpha   90.00
_cell.angle_beta   90.00
_cell.angle_gamma   90.00
#
_symmetry.space_group_name_H-M   'P 1'
#
loop_
_entity.id
_entity.type
_entity.pdbx_description
1 polymer ?
#
loop_
_entity_poly.entity_id
_entity_poly.type
_entity_poly.pdbx_seq_one_letter_code
_entity_poly.pdbx_strand_id
1 'polypeptide(L)'
;MAEMYLIQILLPIIGAQSDRPDPYEMLREELTSRFGGMTFHKNAPAEGLWANDDDVEKDAIIIAEVMIDDLHRDWWHTYRKTLENRFQQEEIAIRALPMARL
;
A
#
# COMPACT_ATOMS: atom_id res chain seq x y z
N MET A 1 -16.08 -21.49 -7.57
CA MET A 1 -15.62 -20.16 -7.99
C MET A 1 -14.46 -19.74 -7.12
N ALA A 2 -13.37 -19.37 -7.75
CA ALA A 2 -12.22 -18.90 -7.00
C ALA A 2 -12.51 -17.52 -6.46
N GLU A 3 -12.49 -17.40 -5.15
CA GLU A 3 -12.51 -16.09 -4.51
C GLU A 3 -11.19 -15.42 -4.74
N MET A 4 -11.24 -14.16 -5.13
CA MET A 4 -10.06 -13.34 -5.26
C MET A 4 -10.12 -12.22 -4.22
N TYR A 5 -8.97 -11.62 -3.99
CA TYR A 5 -8.86 -10.51 -3.07
C TYR A 5 -8.10 -9.36 -3.72
N LEU A 6 -8.58 -8.16 -3.48
CA LEU A 6 -7.84 -6.96 -3.80
C LEU A 6 -7.10 -6.53 -2.54
N ILE A 7 -5.79 -6.53 -2.62
CA ILE A 7 -4.96 -6.05 -1.52
C ILE A 7 -4.66 -4.58 -1.76
N GLN A 8 -4.90 -3.77 -0.74
CA GLN A 8 -4.59 -2.35 -0.77
C GLN A 8 -3.58 -2.04 0.33
N ILE A 9 -2.48 -1.43 -0.07
CA ILE A 9 -1.43 -0.99 0.86
C ILE A 9 -1.49 0.52 0.89
N LEU A 10 -1.75 1.09 2.06
CA LEU A 10 -1.85 2.52 2.24
C LEU A 10 -0.49 3.06 2.67
N LEU A 11 0.17 3.75 1.76
CA LEU A 11 1.55 4.20 1.95
C LEU A 11 1.60 5.71 2.20
N PRO A 12 2.49 6.15 3.08
CA PRO A 12 2.72 7.58 3.26
C PRO A 12 3.44 8.16 2.05
N ILE A 13 3.33 9.45 1.85
CA ILE A 13 4.18 10.16 0.91
C ILE A 13 5.41 10.61 1.68
N ILE A 14 6.56 10.10 1.26
CA ILE A 14 7.84 10.49 1.83
C ILE A 14 8.67 11.20 0.75
N GLY A 15 9.49 12.14 1.18
CA GLY A 15 10.39 12.84 0.29
C GLY A 15 11.49 11.94 -0.24
N ALA A 16 12.00 12.28 -1.41
CA ALA A 16 13.12 11.56 -1.98
C ALA A 16 14.35 11.69 -1.08
N GLN A 17 14.97 10.55 -0.79
CA GLN A 17 16.22 10.51 -0.04
C GLN A 17 17.32 10.06 -0.98
N SER A 18 18.28 10.92 -1.21
CA SER A 18 19.29 10.72 -2.24
C SER A 18 20.30 9.62 -1.91
N ASP A 19 20.37 9.20 -0.66
CA ASP A 19 21.34 8.21 -0.18
C ASP A 19 20.74 6.82 0.06
N ARG A 20 19.48 6.64 -0.26
CA ARG A 20 18.76 5.37 -0.04
C ARG A 20 18.04 4.94 -1.31
N PRO A 21 17.91 3.62 -1.52
CA PRO A 21 17.04 3.14 -2.59
C PRO A 21 15.63 3.66 -2.39
N ASP A 22 14.96 3.95 -3.49
CA ASP A 22 13.58 4.43 -3.45
C ASP A 22 12.68 3.30 -2.92
N PRO A 23 12.03 3.49 -1.76
CA PRO A 23 11.20 2.43 -1.18
C PRO A 23 9.98 2.09 -2.02
N TYR A 24 9.47 3.03 -2.82
CA TYR A 24 8.37 2.77 -3.73
C TYR A 24 8.79 1.86 -4.88
N GLU A 25 9.98 2.07 -5.42
CA GLU A 25 10.52 1.21 -6.48
C GLU A 25 10.80 -0.20 -5.96
N MET A 26 11.32 -0.31 -4.75
CA MET A 26 11.54 -1.61 -4.12
C MET A 26 10.22 -2.37 -3.96
N LEU A 27 9.19 -1.69 -3.49
CA LEU A 27 7.85 -2.27 -3.33
C LEU A 27 7.29 -2.71 -4.68
N ARG A 28 7.43 -1.85 -5.70
CA ARG A 28 6.96 -2.15 -7.05
C ARG A 28 7.61 -3.42 -7.59
N GLU A 29 8.91 -3.54 -7.48
CA GLU A 29 9.65 -4.70 -7.94
C GLU A 29 9.24 -5.96 -7.20
N GLU A 30 9.11 -5.88 -5.89
CA GLU A 30 8.72 -7.03 -5.06
C GLU A 30 7.31 -7.51 -5.40
N LEU A 31 6.36 -6.60 -5.50
CA LEU A 31 4.98 -6.98 -5.79
C LEU A 31 4.79 -7.45 -7.22
N THR A 32 5.45 -6.80 -8.17
CA THR A 32 5.38 -7.22 -9.56
C THR A 32 6.01 -8.59 -9.75
N SER A 33 7.14 -8.83 -9.12
CA SER A 33 7.84 -10.11 -9.21
C SER A 33 7.04 -11.25 -8.60
N ARG A 34 6.39 -10.99 -7.46
CA ARG A 34 5.63 -12.03 -6.75
C ARG A 34 4.24 -12.27 -7.33
N PHE A 35 3.55 -11.20 -7.73
CA PHE A 35 2.14 -11.30 -8.12
C PHE A 35 1.88 -11.03 -9.60
N GLY A 36 2.91 -10.67 -10.35
CA GLY A 36 2.80 -10.48 -11.79
C GLY A 36 2.32 -9.11 -12.23
N GLY A 37 1.95 -8.24 -11.30
CA GLY A 37 1.51 -6.88 -11.63
C GLY A 37 1.00 -6.16 -10.41
N MET A 38 0.93 -4.84 -10.52
CA MET A 38 0.39 -4.01 -9.45
C MET A 38 -0.07 -2.68 -10.00
N THR A 39 -0.89 -1.97 -9.24
CA THR A 39 -1.36 -0.63 -9.59
C THR A 39 -1.00 0.34 -8.48
N PHE A 40 -0.46 1.49 -8.85
CA PHE A 40 -0.25 2.61 -7.95
C PHE A 40 -1.28 3.70 -8.22
N HIS A 41 -1.93 4.16 -7.16
CA HIS A 41 -2.75 5.36 -7.19
C HIS A 41 -1.96 6.50 -6.55
N LYS A 42 -1.19 7.21 -7.36
CA LYS A 42 -0.27 8.24 -6.86
C LYS A 42 -0.94 9.55 -6.47
N ASN A 43 -2.13 9.78 -6.92
CA ASN A 43 -2.82 11.05 -6.72
C ASN A 43 -4.25 10.83 -6.23
N ALA A 44 -4.43 9.83 -5.40
CA ALA A 44 -5.67 9.73 -4.66
C ALA A 44 -5.48 10.51 -3.37
N PRO A 45 -5.81 11.80 -3.34
CA PRO A 45 -5.91 12.44 -2.06
C PRO A 45 -7.06 11.77 -1.36
N ALA A 46 -6.75 10.92 -0.41
CA ALA A 46 -7.75 10.56 0.54
C ALA A 46 -8.04 11.84 1.30
N GLU A 47 -9.05 12.55 0.86
CA GLU A 47 -9.61 13.58 1.69
C GLU A 47 -10.26 12.89 2.85
N GLY A 48 -9.46 12.57 3.84
CA GLY A 48 -9.98 12.34 5.14
C GLY A 48 -10.51 13.66 5.62
N LEU A 49 -11.79 13.88 5.43
CA LEU A 49 -12.46 14.97 6.09
C LEU A 49 -12.55 14.64 7.56
N TRP A 50 -11.44 14.81 8.23
CA TRP A 50 -11.49 14.96 9.66
C TRP A 50 -12.11 16.32 9.89
N ALA A 51 -13.32 16.31 10.37
CA ALA A 51 -14.09 17.51 10.60
C ALA A 51 -13.54 18.36 11.75
N ASN A 52 -12.24 18.38 11.86
CA ASN A 52 -11.60 19.12 12.91
C ASN A 52 -10.70 20.12 12.29
N ASP A 53 -11.29 21.25 12.13
CA ASP A 53 -10.46 22.41 12.21
C ASP A 53 -9.53 22.65 11.04
N ASP A 54 -9.17 23.71 11.02
CA ASP A 54 -8.19 24.52 10.34
C ASP A 54 -6.89 23.78 9.97
N ASP A 55 -6.67 22.63 10.59
CA ASP A 55 -5.57 21.73 10.29
C ASP A 55 -6.07 20.44 9.64
N VAL A 56 -6.69 20.58 8.51
CA VAL A 56 -6.89 19.44 7.65
C VAL A 56 -5.52 19.08 7.11
N GLU A 57 -4.81 18.27 7.85
CA GLU A 57 -3.67 17.58 7.28
C GLU A 57 -4.22 16.70 6.17
N LYS A 58 -4.02 17.16 4.97
CA LYS A 58 -4.22 16.32 3.81
C LYS A 58 -3.13 15.29 3.84
N ASP A 59 -3.38 14.22 4.55
CA ASP A 59 -2.54 13.05 4.47
C ASP A 59 -2.72 12.46 3.08
N ALA A 60 -1.93 12.96 2.16
CA ALA A 60 -1.87 12.37 0.84
C ALA A 60 -1.30 10.98 1.01
N ILE A 61 -2.08 9.98 0.67
CA ILE A 61 -1.65 8.60 0.68
C ILE A 61 -1.50 8.10 -0.74
N ILE A 62 -0.51 7.21 -0.90
CA ILE A 62 -0.36 6.44 -2.12
C ILE A 62 -0.94 5.08 -1.84
N ILE A 63 -1.82 4.60 -2.71
CA ILE A 63 -2.39 3.27 -2.57
C ILE A 63 -1.76 2.36 -3.60
N ALA A 64 -1.12 1.29 -3.12
CA ALA A 64 -0.63 0.21 -3.97
C ALA A 64 -1.62 -0.94 -3.93
N GLU A 65 -1.98 -1.47 -5.10
CA GLU A 65 -2.97 -2.54 -5.19
C GLU A 65 -2.43 -3.73 -5.97
N VAL A 66 -2.74 -4.93 -5.47
CA VAL A 66 -2.54 -6.17 -6.19
C VAL A 66 -3.77 -7.05 -6.08
N MET A 67 -4.03 -7.84 -7.12
CA MET A 67 -5.09 -8.84 -7.11
C MET A 67 -4.46 -10.20 -6.86
N ILE A 68 -4.99 -10.94 -5.91
CA ILE A 68 -4.46 -12.25 -5.54
C ILE A 68 -5.58 -13.28 -5.41
N ASP A 69 -5.24 -14.54 -5.68
CA ASP A 69 -6.17 -15.65 -5.55
C ASP A 69 -6.21 -16.18 -4.12
N ASP A 70 -5.06 -16.25 -3.50
CA ASP A 70 -4.89 -16.90 -2.21
C ASP A 70 -4.35 -15.91 -1.20
N LEU A 71 -5.07 -15.77 -0.09
CA LEU A 71 -4.73 -14.79 0.93
C LEU A 71 -3.73 -15.39 1.92
N HIS A 72 -2.46 -15.20 1.64
CA HIS A 72 -1.39 -15.63 2.54
C HIS A 72 -1.22 -14.63 3.68
N ARG A 73 -2.04 -14.77 4.73
CA ARG A 73 -2.08 -13.80 5.84
C ARG A 73 -0.72 -13.63 6.51
N ASP A 74 0.01 -14.72 6.72
CA ASP A 74 1.31 -14.67 7.38
C ASP A 74 2.33 -13.90 6.54
N TRP A 75 2.30 -14.11 5.23
CA TRP A 75 3.18 -13.39 4.33
C TRP A 75 2.91 -11.88 4.38
N TRP A 76 1.63 -11.49 4.33
CA TRP A 76 1.25 -10.09 4.36
C TRP A 76 1.57 -9.44 5.71
N HIS A 77 1.42 -10.18 6.79
CA HIS A 77 1.77 -9.71 8.12
C HIS A 77 3.26 -9.39 8.23
N THR A 78 4.11 -10.28 7.71
CA THR A 78 5.56 -10.08 7.67
C THR A 78 5.92 -8.94 6.75
N TYR A 79 5.29 -8.87 5.58
CA TYR A 79 5.54 -7.82 4.60
C TYR A 79 5.16 -6.44 5.13
N ARG A 80 4.05 -6.36 5.87
CA ARG A 80 3.66 -5.12 6.52
C ARG A 80 4.76 -4.59 7.43
N LYS A 81 5.34 -5.45 8.24
CA LYS A 81 6.45 -5.06 9.13
C LYS A 81 7.66 -4.58 8.34
N THR A 82 7.95 -5.25 7.24
CA THR A 82 9.04 -4.84 6.34
C THR A 82 8.79 -3.43 5.81
N LEU A 83 7.56 -3.15 5.40
CA LEU A 83 7.20 -1.83 4.87
C LEU A 83 7.21 -0.76 5.95
N GLU A 84 6.73 -1.09 7.15
CA GLU A 84 6.75 -0.15 8.28
C GLU A 84 8.18 0.29 8.57
N ASN A 85 9.10 -0.63 8.56
CA ASN A 85 10.50 -0.32 8.76
C ASN A 85 11.09 0.48 7.60
N ARG A 86 10.81 0.05 6.37
CA ARG A 86 11.34 0.68 5.16
C ARG A 86 10.87 2.12 4.99
N PHE A 87 9.60 2.38 5.28
CA PHE A 87 8.99 3.71 5.17
C PHE A 87 9.07 4.49 6.47
N GLN A 88 9.68 3.94 7.52
CA GLN A 88 9.83 4.57 8.82
C GLN A 88 8.50 5.03 9.41
N GLN A 89 7.53 4.14 9.35
CA GLN A 89 6.19 4.36 9.90
C GLN A 89 5.94 3.38 11.02
N GLU A 90 5.23 3.84 12.06
CA GLU A 90 4.85 2.96 13.15
C GLU A 90 3.82 1.94 12.68
N GLU A 91 2.95 2.34 11.76
CA GLU A 91 1.91 1.47 11.28
C GLU A 91 1.60 1.76 9.81
N ILE A 92 1.55 0.71 9.02
CA ILE A 92 1.08 0.77 7.63
C ILE A 92 -0.12 -0.15 7.52
N ALA A 93 -1.23 0.39 7.04
CA ALA A 93 -2.44 -0.39 6.86
C ALA A 93 -2.36 -1.18 5.55
N ILE A 94 -2.58 -2.48 5.65
CA ILE A 94 -2.78 -3.35 4.49
C ILE A 94 -4.14 -4.00 4.68
N ARG A 95 -4.99 -3.88 3.68
CA ARG A 95 -6.33 -4.46 3.76
C ARG A 95 -6.63 -5.31 2.55
N ALA A 96 -7.43 -6.34 2.76
CA ALA A 96 -7.87 -7.25 1.73
C ALA A 96 -9.38 -7.13 1.56
N LEU A 97 -9.81 -6.97 0.33
CA LEU A 97 -11.23 -6.90 0.01
C LEU A 97 -11.58 -8.06 -0.93
N PRO A 98 -12.65 -8.80 -0.66
CA PRO A 98 -13.11 -9.80 -1.62
C PRO A 98 -13.48 -9.13 -2.94
N MET A 99 -13.12 -9.76 -4.04
CA MET A 99 -13.43 -9.24 -5.36
C MET A 99 -13.71 -10.36 -6.36
N ALA A 100 -14.40 -10.01 -7.41
CA ALA A 100 -14.55 -10.87 -8.57
C ALA A 100 -13.90 -10.20 -9.77
N ARG A 101 -13.14 -10.97 -10.51
CA ARG A 101 -12.56 -10.49 -11.76
C ARG A 101 -13.53 -10.81 -12.90
N LEU A 102 -13.93 -9.79 -13.62
CA LEU A 102 -14.91 -9.94 -14.71
C LEU A 102 -14.29 -10.23 -16.06
#